data_79473ebd219cc05858fb2107c5c5dac8
#
_entry.id   79473ebd219cc05858fb2107c5c5dac8
#
_cell.length_a   1.000
_cell.length_b   1.000
_cell.length_c   1.000
_cell.angle_alpha   90.00
_cell.angle_beta   90.00
_cell.angle_gamma   90.00
#
_symmetry.space_group_name_H-M   'P 1'
#
loop_
_entity.id
_entity.type
_entity.pdbx_description
1 polymer ?
#
loop_
_entity_poly.entity_id
_entity_poly.type
_entity_poly.pdbx_seq_one_letter_code
_entity_poly.pdbx_strand_id
1 'polypeptide(L)'
;IIVFDLNKNKVKKINLSEDYVNLEINIENNQNFKITNNLEYEKIKLQNLNRCSKCILPETYPFIKFNSNNICNYCENYEKQNFLGEKKLFEYLEKFRSLKGEPDCLVGLSGGRDSTYGLHLLKTKYKMNPVAYTYDWGLTTDISRINAAKVCGKLGVEHVIRSADIEKKREYVKINLFSWLKRPHLGMLPIIQVGD
;
A
#
# COMPACT_ATOMS: atom_id res chain seq x y z
N ILE A 1 -19.30 2.57 10.30
CA ILE A 1 -18.81 2.25 8.94
C ILE A 1 -19.41 3.28 8.00
N ILE A 2 -18.56 3.82 7.12
CA ILE A 2 -18.99 4.75 6.07
C ILE A 2 -19.08 3.94 4.78
N VAL A 3 -20.28 3.83 4.22
CA VAL A 3 -20.50 3.19 2.93
C VAL A 3 -20.66 4.28 1.87
N PHE A 4 -19.82 4.22 0.84
CA PHE A 4 -19.90 5.11 -0.31
C PHE A 4 -20.77 4.48 -1.40
N ASP A 5 -21.86 5.12 -1.78
CA ASP A 5 -22.61 4.78 -2.99
C ASP A 5 -21.95 5.49 -4.18
N LEU A 6 -21.19 4.75 -4.96
CA LEU A 6 -20.43 5.25 -6.12
C LEU A 6 -21.34 5.73 -7.27
N ASN A 7 -22.61 5.32 -7.27
CA ASN A 7 -23.56 5.70 -8.34
C ASN A 7 -24.39 6.93 -7.98
N LYS A 8 -24.55 7.23 -6.70
CA LYS A 8 -25.45 8.31 -6.23
C LYS A 8 -24.70 9.47 -5.54
N ASN A 9 -23.38 9.43 -5.46
CA ASN A 9 -22.57 10.43 -4.72
C ASN A 9 -23.06 10.71 -3.28
N LYS A 10 -23.68 9.74 -2.62
CA LYS A 10 -24.22 9.89 -1.28
C LYS A 10 -23.43 9.05 -0.28
N VAL A 11 -23.08 9.69 0.83
CA VAL A 11 -22.46 9.05 1.99
C VAL A 11 -23.54 8.65 2.97
N LYS A 12 -23.65 7.37 3.30
CA LYS A 12 -24.51 6.90 4.38
C LYS A 12 -23.65 6.52 5.57
N LYS A 13 -23.85 7.21 6.70
CA LYS A 13 -23.20 6.88 7.96
C LYS A 13 -24.01 5.80 8.64
N ILE A 14 -23.42 4.63 8.87
CA ILE A 14 -24.06 3.52 9.58
C ILE A 14 -23.43 3.46 10.96
N ASN A 15 -24.25 3.69 12.00
CA ASN A 15 -23.85 3.43 13.38
C ASN A 15 -24.05 1.93 13.64
N LEU A 16 -22.97 1.23 13.96
CA LEU A 16 -23.04 -0.14 14.45
C LEU A 16 -23.40 -0.06 15.93
N SER A 17 -24.63 -0.42 16.31
CA SER A 17 -24.93 -0.87 17.66
C SER A 17 -24.42 -2.31 17.82
N GLU A 18 -24.19 -2.75 19.06
CA GLU A 18 -23.57 -4.04 19.39
C GLU A 18 -24.30 -5.29 18.88
N ASP A 19 -25.47 -5.13 18.31
CA ASP A 19 -26.22 -6.19 17.65
C ASP A 19 -25.89 -6.19 16.15
N TYR A 20 -25.36 -7.32 15.66
CA TYR A 20 -25.12 -7.57 14.26
C TYR A 20 -26.39 -7.36 13.43
N VAL A 21 -26.49 -6.25 12.75
CA VAL A 21 -27.63 -5.94 11.89
C VAL A 21 -27.43 -6.64 10.56
N ASN A 22 -28.36 -7.51 10.18
CA ASN A 22 -28.52 -7.97 8.81
C ASN A 22 -28.82 -6.76 7.93
N LEU A 23 -27.82 -6.32 7.17
CA LEU A 23 -27.97 -5.25 6.19
C LEU A 23 -28.62 -5.83 4.94
N GLU A 24 -29.94 -5.73 4.84
CA GLU A 24 -30.60 -5.83 3.54
C GLU A 24 -30.30 -4.56 2.75
N ILE A 25 -29.36 -4.65 1.83
CA ILE A 25 -29.13 -3.58 0.85
C ILE A 25 -30.04 -3.86 -0.34
N ASN A 26 -31.18 -3.21 -0.40
CA ASN A 26 -31.99 -3.18 -1.61
C ASN A 26 -31.26 -2.36 -2.67
N ILE A 27 -30.54 -3.03 -3.55
CA ILE A 27 -30.01 -2.46 -4.78
C ILE A 27 -31.06 -2.69 -5.85
N GLU A 28 -31.90 -1.70 -6.08
CA GLU A 28 -32.76 -1.67 -7.26
C GLU A 28 -31.88 -1.55 -8.50
N ASN A 29 -31.48 -2.70 -9.04
CA ASN A 29 -31.21 -2.96 -10.44
C ASN A 29 -30.62 -4.36 -10.63
N ASN A 30 -31.48 -5.28 -11.00
CA ASN A 30 -31.32 -6.51 -11.82
C ASN A 30 -29.96 -7.23 -11.90
N GLN A 31 -29.17 -7.29 -10.84
CA GLN A 31 -28.13 -8.29 -10.68
C GLN A 31 -28.32 -8.94 -9.32
N ASN A 32 -28.58 -10.23 -9.29
CA ASN A 32 -28.67 -11.05 -8.09
C ASN A 32 -27.29 -11.12 -7.41
N PHE A 33 -26.97 -10.11 -6.61
CA PHE A 33 -25.81 -10.16 -5.74
C PHE A 33 -26.15 -11.01 -4.52
N LYS A 34 -25.53 -12.17 -4.41
CA LYS A 34 -25.56 -12.94 -3.18
C LYS A 34 -24.63 -12.25 -2.18
N ILE A 35 -25.19 -11.56 -1.19
CA ILE A 35 -24.41 -11.02 -0.08
C ILE A 35 -24.04 -12.19 0.81
N THR A 36 -22.74 -12.51 0.88
CA THR A 36 -22.21 -13.51 1.79
C THR A 36 -21.67 -12.79 3.02
N ASN A 37 -22.08 -13.21 4.20
CA ASN A 37 -21.49 -12.70 5.44
C ASN A 37 -20.07 -13.28 5.62
N ASN A 38 -19.08 -12.57 5.14
CA ASN A 38 -17.67 -12.98 5.25
C ASN A 38 -17.10 -12.77 6.67
N LEU A 39 -17.90 -12.28 7.61
CA LEU A 39 -17.52 -12.17 9.02
C LEU A 39 -17.81 -13.46 9.81
N GLU A 40 -18.65 -14.35 9.26
CA GLU A 40 -18.81 -15.69 9.80
C GLU A 40 -17.63 -16.56 9.35
N TYR A 41 -16.85 -17.01 10.30
CA TYR A 41 -15.74 -17.93 10.06
C TYR A 41 -15.94 -19.24 10.83
N GLU A 42 -15.62 -20.34 10.19
CA GLU A 42 -15.65 -21.65 10.83
C GLU A 42 -14.42 -21.80 11.74
N LYS A 43 -14.60 -21.53 13.03
CA LYS A 43 -13.53 -21.60 14.04
C LYS A 43 -12.78 -22.93 14.01
N ILE A 44 -13.51 -24.03 13.84
CA ILE A 44 -12.93 -25.39 13.78
C ILE A 44 -12.01 -25.53 12.56
N LYS A 45 -12.41 -25.04 11.39
CA LYS A 45 -11.56 -25.07 10.20
C LYS A 45 -10.30 -24.24 10.39
N LEU A 46 -10.41 -23.06 11.02
CA LEU A 46 -9.25 -22.22 11.29
C LEU A 46 -8.24 -22.84 12.28
N GLN A 47 -8.76 -23.56 13.27
CA GLN A 47 -7.92 -24.28 14.24
C GLN A 47 -7.20 -25.48 13.63
N ASN A 48 -7.81 -26.14 12.65
CA ASN A 48 -7.27 -27.32 12.01
C ASN A 48 -6.42 -27.02 10.76
N LEU A 49 -6.28 -25.75 10.39
CA LEU A 49 -5.41 -25.36 9.27
C LEU A 49 -3.97 -25.81 9.51
N ASN A 50 -3.41 -26.53 8.54
CA ASN A 50 -1.98 -26.80 8.54
C ASN A 50 -1.20 -25.49 8.42
N ARG A 51 -0.19 -25.30 9.26
CA ARG A 51 0.64 -24.08 9.32
C ARG A 51 2.10 -24.44 9.29
N CYS A 52 2.88 -23.61 8.62
CA CYS A 52 4.33 -23.77 8.61
C CYS A 52 4.89 -23.75 10.04
N SER A 53 5.70 -24.75 10.38
CA SER A 53 6.36 -24.87 11.69
C SER A 53 7.34 -23.72 11.97
N LYS A 54 7.81 -23.01 10.95
CA LYS A 54 8.80 -21.92 11.07
C LYS A 54 8.18 -20.52 11.05
N CYS A 55 7.24 -20.21 10.12
CA CYS A 55 6.69 -18.87 9.94
C CYS A 55 5.18 -18.77 10.20
N ILE A 56 4.53 -19.89 10.55
CA ILE A 56 3.10 -19.96 10.90
C ILE A 56 2.14 -19.65 9.73
N LEU A 57 2.63 -19.43 8.50
CA LEU A 57 1.77 -19.25 7.34
C LEU A 57 0.86 -20.47 7.13
N PRO A 58 -0.46 -20.26 6.93
CA PRO A 58 -1.41 -21.34 6.77
C PRO A 58 -1.35 -21.96 5.35
N GLU A 59 -1.84 -23.19 5.22
CA GLU A 59 -1.96 -23.89 3.93
C GLU A 59 -2.82 -23.17 2.89
N THR A 60 -3.66 -22.23 3.33
CA THR A 60 -4.47 -21.37 2.46
C THR A 60 -3.68 -20.21 1.85
N TYR A 61 -2.41 -20.01 2.26
CA TYR A 61 -1.59 -18.96 1.69
C TYR A 61 -1.27 -19.25 0.21
N PRO A 62 -1.35 -18.27 -0.69
CA PRO A 62 -1.15 -18.49 -2.12
C PRO A 62 0.18 -19.19 -2.43
N PHE A 63 0.12 -20.24 -3.26
CA PHE A 63 1.27 -21.01 -3.75
C PHE A 63 2.15 -21.66 -2.67
N ILE A 64 1.65 -21.77 -1.43
CA ILE A 64 2.38 -22.43 -0.35
C ILE A 64 2.49 -23.94 -0.59
N LYS A 65 3.66 -24.48 -0.29
CA LYS A 65 3.93 -25.92 -0.27
C LYS A 65 4.72 -26.22 0.99
N PHE A 66 4.49 -27.41 1.56
CA PHE A 66 5.20 -27.85 2.76
C PHE A 66 6.08 -29.06 2.43
N ASN A 67 7.25 -29.11 3.05
CA ASN A 67 8.12 -30.28 3.00
C ASN A 67 7.73 -31.30 4.09
N SER A 68 8.48 -32.40 4.19
CA SER A 68 8.27 -33.47 5.19
C SER A 68 8.36 -33.00 6.66
N ASN A 69 9.05 -31.89 6.91
CA ASN A 69 9.20 -31.28 8.23
C ASN A 69 8.15 -30.18 8.49
N ASN A 70 7.14 -30.09 7.65
CA ASN A 70 6.11 -29.05 7.70
C ASN A 70 6.65 -27.62 7.61
N ILE A 71 7.80 -27.42 6.93
CA ILE A 71 8.36 -26.12 6.61
C ILE A 71 7.90 -25.70 5.23
N CYS A 72 7.42 -24.47 5.08
CA CYS A 72 6.92 -23.99 3.78
C CYS A 72 8.06 -23.59 2.82
N ASN A 73 7.77 -23.65 1.52
CA ASN A 73 8.68 -23.24 0.46
C ASN A 73 9.19 -21.79 0.60
N TYR A 74 8.41 -20.89 1.21
CA TYR A 74 8.87 -19.52 1.50
C TYR A 74 9.98 -19.50 2.55
N CYS A 75 9.91 -20.37 3.55
CA CYS A 75 10.94 -20.49 4.55
C CYS A 75 12.17 -21.28 4.08
N GLU A 76 11.98 -22.23 3.18
CA GLU A 76 13.09 -22.99 2.57
C GLU A 76 13.92 -22.11 1.64
N ASN A 77 13.24 -21.27 0.84
CA ASN A 77 13.88 -20.38 -0.12
C ASN A 77 14.22 -19.01 0.47
N TYR A 78 14.03 -18.82 1.78
CA TYR A 78 14.35 -17.56 2.43
C TYR A 78 15.85 -17.39 2.61
N GLU A 79 16.39 -16.44 1.90
CA GLU A 79 17.76 -15.99 2.09
C GLU A 79 17.78 -14.69 2.90
N LYS A 80 18.58 -14.67 3.96
CA LYS A 80 18.75 -13.46 4.75
C LYS A 80 19.46 -12.40 3.90
N GLN A 81 18.79 -11.26 3.72
CA GLN A 81 19.41 -10.15 3.00
C GLN A 81 20.68 -9.67 3.72
N ASN A 82 21.75 -9.59 2.97
CA ASN A 82 23.00 -9.02 3.45
C ASN A 82 22.98 -7.50 3.15
N PHE A 83 22.78 -6.70 4.18
CA PHE A 83 22.82 -5.25 4.04
C PHE A 83 24.26 -4.78 3.91
N LEU A 84 24.54 -4.05 2.85
CA LEU A 84 25.89 -3.54 2.54
C LEU A 84 26.36 -2.44 3.50
N GLY A 85 25.44 -1.92 4.30
CA GLY A 85 25.72 -0.92 5.32
C GLY A 85 25.84 0.52 4.79
N GLU A 86 25.92 1.45 5.73
CA GLU A 86 25.89 2.88 5.44
C GLU A 86 27.12 3.35 4.65
N LYS A 87 28.28 2.77 4.92
CA LYS A 87 29.52 3.12 4.21
C LYS A 87 29.37 2.90 2.70
N LYS A 88 28.77 1.77 2.32
CA LYS A 88 28.53 1.45 0.92
C LYS A 88 27.51 2.37 0.27
N LEU A 89 26.48 2.73 1.01
CA LEU A 89 25.50 3.74 0.56
C LEU A 89 26.19 5.07 0.29
N PHE A 90 27.04 5.54 1.19
CA PHE A 90 27.78 6.78 1.04
C PHE A 90 28.68 6.77 -0.21
N GLU A 91 29.47 5.71 -0.40
CA GLU A 91 30.30 5.52 -1.60
C GLU A 91 29.47 5.55 -2.90
N TYR A 92 28.23 5.04 -2.84
CA TYR A 92 27.34 5.06 -3.97
C TYR A 92 26.77 6.46 -4.25
N LEU A 93 26.35 7.20 -3.23
CA LEU A 93 25.80 8.54 -3.35
C LEU A 93 26.84 9.54 -3.89
N GLU A 94 28.12 9.40 -3.50
CA GLU A 94 29.22 10.27 -3.98
C GLU A 94 29.38 10.23 -5.50
N LYS A 95 29.02 9.14 -6.16
CA LYS A 95 29.09 9.03 -7.62
C LYS A 95 28.11 9.95 -8.36
N PHE A 96 27.03 10.34 -7.69
CA PHE A 96 25.95 11.15 -8.27
C PHE A 96 25.94 12.59 -7.74
N ARG A 97 26.81 12.90 -6.78
CA ARG A 97 26.86 14.22 -6.18
C ARG A 97 27.17 15.30 -7.21
N SER A 98 26.31 16.31 -7.31
CA SER A 98 26.53 17.47 -8.15
C SER A 98 27.58 18.40 -7.53
N LEU A 99 28.63 18.70 -8.28
CA LEU A 99 29.65 19.66 -7.89
C LEU A 99 29.22 21.12 -8.13
N LYS A 100 28.16 21.31 -8.93
CA LYS A 100 27.66 22.66 -9.31
C LYS A 100 26.47 23.09 -8.49
N GLY A 101 26.03 22.29 -7.52
CA GLY A 101 24.85 22.60 -6.71
C GLY A 101 23.52 22.34 -7.40
N GLU A 102 23.54 21.70 -8.56
CA GLU A 102 22.35 21.26 -9.25
C GLU A 102 21.71 20.06 -8.52
N PRO A 103 20.41 19.77 -8.74
CA PRO A 103 19.78 18.57 -8.21
C PRO A 103 20.54 17.32 -8.61
N ASP A 104 20.78 16.42 -7.65
CA ASP A 104 21.59 15.24 -7.82
C ASP A 104 20.84 13.92 -7.51
N CYS A 105 19.66 14.02 -6.94
CA CYS A 105 18.79 12.86 -6.74
C CYS A 105 17.30 13.22 -6.69
N LEU A 106 16.47 12.27 -7.07
CA LEU A 106 15.02 12.33 -6.99
C LEU A 106 14.53 11.47 -5.83
N VAL A 107 13.65 12.03 -5.00
CA VAL A 107 13.11 11.34 -3.83
C VAL A 107 11.59 11.28 -3.89
N GLY A 108 11.04 10.06 -3.95
CA GLY A 108 9.60 9.85 -3.82
C GLY A 108 9.11 10.28 -2.43
N LEU A 109 8.22 11.26 -2.37
CA LEU A 109 7.70 11.82 -1.12
C LEU A 109 6.19 11.61 -1.03
N SER A 110 5.76 10.69 -0.16
CA SER A 110 4.34 10.43 0.09
C SER A 110 3.75 11.27 1.22
N GLY A 111 4.58 12.04 1.95
CA GLY A 111 4.17 12.74 3.18
C GLY A 111 4.02 11.82 4.40
N GLY A 112 4.31 10.54 4.25
CA GLY A 112 4.40 9.57 5.34
C GLY A 112 5.76 9.63 6.05
N ARG A 113 5.85 8.93 7.18
CA ARG A 113 7.04 8.92 8.04
C ARG A 113 8.32 8.52 7.31
N ASP A 114 8.29 7.42 6.59
CA ASP A 114 9.50 6.81 6.03
C ASP A 114 10.07 7.62 4.87
N SER A 115 9.21 8.07 3.93
CA SER A 115 9.63 8.93 2.82
C SER A 115 10.15 10.28 3.28
N THR A 116 9.52 10.85 4.31
CA THR A 116 9.93 12.10 4.95
C THR A 116 11.31 11.97 5.62
N TYR A 117 11.52 10.87 6.34
CA TYR A 117 12.81 10.59 6.99
C TYR A 117 13.92 10.33 5.96
N GLY A 118 13.62 9.60 4.89
CA GLY A 118 14.55 9.38 3.79
C GLY A 118 15.01 10.69 3.15
N LEU A 119 14.07 11.62 2.85
CA LEU A 119 14.38 12.94 2.32
C LEU A 119 15.25 13.75 3.31
N HIS A 120 14.90 13.71 4.59
CA HIS A 120 15.68 14.38 5.65
C HIS A 120 17.11 13.87 5.69
N LEU A 121 17.33 12.54 5.69
CA LEU A 121 18.67 11.96 5.72
C LEU A 121 19.50 12.37 4.50
N LEU A 122 18.92 12.28 3.30
CA LEU A 122 19.62 12.66 2.07
C LEU A 122 20.08 14.11 2.10
N LYS A 123 19.19 15.03 2.53
CA LYS A 123 19.53 16.45 2.61
C LYS A 123 20.48 16.80 3.75
N THR A 124 20.25 16.29 4.96
CA THR A 124 20.97 16.74 6.15
C THR A 124 22.21 15.91 6.45
N LYS A 125 22.12 14.59 6.42
CA LYS A 125 23.22 13.69 6.75
C LYS A 125 24.14 13.46 5.56
N TYR A 126 23.59 13.12 4.42
CA TYR A 126 24.35 12.79 3.21
C TYR A 126 24.67 14.01 2.34
N LYS A 127 24.14 15.19 2.69
CA LYS A 127 24.44 16.46 1.99
C LYS A 127 24.18 16.42 0.49
N MET A 128 23.20 15.62 0.07
CA MET A 128 22.70 15.61 -1.30
C MET A 128 21.83 16.83 -1.59
N ASN A 129 21.60 17.11 -2.87
CA ASN A 129 20.68 18.15 -3.31
C ASN A 129 19.43 17.53 -3.98
N PRO A 130 18.51 16.94 -3.19
CA PRO A 130 17.36 16.21 -3.70
C PRO A 130 16.30 17.13 -4.28
N VAL A 131 15.56 16.61 -5.29
CA VAL A 131 14.22 17.09 -5.65
C VAL A 131 13.22 16.06 -5.11
N ALA A 132 12.21 16.54 -4.38
CA ALA A 132 11.12 15.69 -3.91
C ALA A 132 10.06 15.55 -5.01
N TYR A 133 9.55 14.34 -5.20
CA TYR A 133 8.52 14.03 -6.17
C TYR A 133 7.34 13.35 -5.51
N THR A 134 6.15 13.87 -5.74
CA THR A 134 4.90 13.26 -5.28
C THR A 134 3.99 12.97 -6.48
N TYR A 135 3.58 11.72 -6.61
CA TYR A 135 2.53 11.34 -7.53
C TYR A 135 1.19 11.35 -6.79
N ASP A 136 0.33 12.30 -7.14
CA ASP A 136 -1.01 12.40 -6.56
C ASP A 136 -2.01 11.60 -7.42
N TRP A 137 -2.37 10.44 -6.94
CA TRP A 137 -3.29 9.52 -7.59
C TRP A 137 -4.77 9.73 -7.23
N GLY A 138 -5.07 10.86 -6.57
CA GLY A 138 -6.43 11.29 -6.24
C GLY A 138 -6.99 10.78 -4.91
N LEU A 139 -6.25 9.94 -4.18
CA LEU A 139 -6.62 9.46 -2.85
C LEU A 139 -5.59 9.86 -1.77
N THR A 140 -4.69 10.79 -2.10
CA THR A 140 -3.74 11.36 -1.15
C THR A 140 -4.49 12.21 -0.13
N THR A 141 -4.25 11.99 1.16
CA THR A 141 -4.91 12.74 2.22
C THR A 141 -4.37 14.16 2.33
N ASP A 142 -5.17 15.11 2.82
CA ASP A 142 -4.73 16.49 3.03
C ASP A 142 -3.59 16.60 4.02
N ILE A 143 -3.60 15.78 5.09
CA ILE A 143 -2.47 15.69 6.04
C ILE A 143 -1.18 15.29 5.34
N SER A 144 -1.23 14.34 4.41
CA SER A 144 -0.07 13.91 3.64
C SER A 144 0.50 15.04 2.79
N ARG A 145 -0.36 15.80 2.09
CA ARG A 145 0.03 16.96 1.28
C ARG A 145 0.65 18.07 2.15
N ILE A 146 0.01 18.37 3.29
CA ILE A 146 0.51 19.37 4.24
C ILE A 146 1.88 18.96 4.79
N ASN A 147 2.06 17.69 5.17
CA ASN A 147 3.32 17.18 5.69
C ASN A 147 4.43 17.26 4.63
N ALA A 148 4.17 16.86 3.41
CA ALA A 148 5.12 16.93 2.31
C ALA A 148 5.57 18.39 2.07
N ALA A 149 4.62 19.32 1.97
CA ALA A 149 4.92 20.73 1.77
C ALA A 149 5.75 21.33 2.94
N LYS A 150 5.37 21.01 4.18
CA LYS A 150 6.09 21.49 5.37
C LYS A 150 7.52 20.98 5.43
N VAL A 151 7.73 19.71 5.10
CA VAL A 151 9.07 19.10 5.12
C VAL A 151 9.95 19.70 4.03
N CYS A 152 9.45 19.81 2.81
CA CYS A 152 10.17 20.43 1.70
C CYS A 152 10.53 21.87 2.02
N GLY A 153 9.59 22.67 2.55
CA GLY A 153 9.85 24.04 2.96
C GLY A 153 10.91 24.16 4.06
N LYS A 154 10.88 23.28 5.08
CA LYS A 154 11.89 23.27 6.15
C LYS A 154 13.28 22.85 5.69
N LEU A 155 13.36 21.95 4.71
CA LEU A 155 14.64 21.46 4.20
C LEU A 155 15.19 22.28 3.03
N GLY A 156 14.43 23.24 2.52
CA GLY A 156 14.78 23.98 1.30
C GLY A 156 14.92 23.05 0.09
N VAL A 157 13.94 22.18 -0.10
CA VAL A 157 13.92 21.17 -1.18
C VAL A 157 12.80 21.51 -2.15
N GLU A 158 13.11 21.51 -3.43
CA GLU A 158 12.11 21.62 -4.49
C GLU A 158 11.14 20.44 -4.44
N HIS A 159 9.84 20.72 -4.61
CA HIS A 159 8.79 19.70 -4.56
C HIS A 159 7.99 19.71 -5.86
N VAL A 160 8.13 18.68 -6.64
CA VAL A 160 7.36 18.44 -7.86
C VAL A 160 6.17 17.53 -7.54
N ILE A 161 4.98 17.99 -7.87
CA ILE A 161 3.74 17.23 -7.71
C ILE A 161 3.15 16.98 -9.09
N ARG A 162 2.92 15.72 -9.42
CA ARG A 162 2.21 15.33 -10.64
C ARG A 162 0.92 14.63 -10.25
N SER A 163 -0.20 15.17 -10.70
CA SER A 163 -1.51 14.55 -10.53
C SER A 163 -1.78 13.53 -11.64
N ALA A 164 -2.42 12.42 -11.27
CA ALA A 164 -2.96 11.46 -12.21
C ALA A 164 -4.15 12.04 -12.99
N ASP A 165 -4.49 11.40 -14.09
CA ASP A 165 -5.82 11.48 -14.66
C ASP A 165 -6.79 10.78 -13.68
N ILE A 166 -7.48 11.58 -12.88
CA ILE A 166 -8.31 11.08 -11.76
C ILE A 166 -9.47 10.23 -12.26
N GLU A 167 -10.06 10.57 -13.41
CA GLU A 167 -11.17 9.82 -13.98
C GLU A 167 -10.72 8.42 -14.39
N LYS A 168 -9.64 8.34 -15.14
CA LYS A 168 -9.02 7.09 -15.57
C LYS A 168 -8.53 6.24 -14.40
N LYS A 169 -7.96 6.89 -13.39
CA LYS A 169 -7.51 6.21 -12.17
C LYS A 169 -8.65 5.58 -11.39
N ARG A 170 -9.77 6.27 -11.27
CA ARG A 170 -10.99 5.74 -10.64
C ARG A 170 -11.51 4.50 -11.36
N GLU A 171 -11.51 4.53 -12.69
CA GLU A 171 -11.89 3.37 -13.50
C GLU A 171 -10.97 2.17 -13.23
N TYR A 172 -9.67 2.36 -13.23
CA TYR A 172 -8.71 1.31 -12.94
C TYR A 172 -8.85 0.74 -11.53
N VAL A 173 -9.03 1.58 -10.53
CA VAL A 173 -9.29 1.14 -9.14
C VAL A 173 -10.56 0.31 -9.08
N LYS A 174 -11.62 0.71 -9.79
CA LYS A 174 -12.87 -0.05 -9.88
C LYS A 174 -12.65 -1.44 -10.50
N ILE A 175 -11.97 -1.51 -11.63
CA ILE A 175 -11.65 -2.78 -12.32
C ILE A 175 -10.85 -3.70 -11.39
N ASN A 176 -9.83 -3.17 -10.72
CA ASN A 176 -8.99 -3.94 -9.82
C ASN A 176 -9.75 -4.43 -8.58
N LEU A 177 -10.63 -3.60 -8.02
CA LEU A 177 -11.47 -3.99 -6.90
C LEU A 177 -12.38 -5.16 -7.28
N PHE A 178 -13.06 -5.11 -8.44
CA PHE A 178 -13.89 -6.21 -8.92
C PHE A 178 -13.07 -7.47 -9.22
N SER A 179 -11.89 -7.33 -9.77
CA SER A 179 -10.98 -8.47 -10.01
C SER A 179 -10.54 -9.10 -8.69
N TRP A 180 -10.22 -8.28 -7.69
CA TRP A 180 -9.86 -8.76 -6.36
C TRP A 180 -11.03 -9.46 -5.65
N LEU A 181 -12.26 -8.94 -5.76
CA LEU A 181 -13.45 -9.59 -5.20
C LEU A 181 -13.72 -10.96 -5.83
N LYS A 182 -13.37 -11.15 -7.11
CA LYS A 182 -13.46 -12.46 -7.77
C LYS A 182 -12.36 -13.44 -7.32
N ARG A 183 -11.20 -12.92 -6.92
CA ARG A 183 -10.03 -13.70 -6.49
C ARG A 183 -9.34 -13.04 -5.29
N PRO A 184 -9.97 -13.07 -4.10
CA PRO A 184 -9.49 -12.30 -2.94
C PRO A 184 -8.10 -12.70 -2.43
N HIS A 185 -7.62 -13.89 -2.80
CA HIS A 185 -6.28 -14.36 -2.45
C HIS A 185 -5.13 -13.65 -3.18
N LEU A 186 -5.42 -12.88 -4.22
CA LEU A 186 -4.38 -12.12 -4.94
C LEU A 186 -3.93 -10.85 -4.21
N GLY A 187 -4.58 -10.50 -3.10
CA GLY A 187 -4.23 -9.34 -2.30
C GLY A 187 -4.62 -7.98 -2.91
N MET A 188 -4.42 -6.93 -2.13
CA MET A 188 -4.78 -5.56 -2.52
C MET A 188 -3.71 -4.82 -3.34
N LEU A 189 -2.52 -5.38 -3.50
CA LEU A 189 -1.40 -4.76 -4.21
C LEU A 189 -1.77 -4.22 -5.60
N PRO A 190 -2.54 -4.95 -6.44
CA PRO A 190 -2.93 -4.43 -7.75
C PRO A 190 -3.73 -3.12 -7.69
N ILE A 191 -4.49 -2.87 -6.62
CA ILE A 191 -5.28 -1.64 -6.48
C ILE A 191 -4.38 -0.42 -6.31
N ILE A 192 -3.25 -0.60 -5.62
CA ILE A 192 -2.30 0.48 -5.31
C ILE A 192 -1.31 0.66 -6.46
N GLN A 193 -0.92 -0.44 -7.11
CA GLN A 193 0.14 -0.47 -8.12
C GLN A 193 -0.36 -0.37 -9.56
N VAL A 194 -1.65 -0.06 -9.79
CA VAL A 194 -2.10 0.23 -11.15
C VAL A 194 -1.32 1.43 -11.62
N GLY A 195 -0.25 1.11 -12.30
CA GLY A 195 0.62 2.06 -12.94
C GLY A 195 -0.13 2.88 -13.98
N ASP A 196 0.39 4.00 -14.28
CA ASP A 196 -0.05 4.86 -15.37
C ASP A 196 0.49 4.35 -16.68
#